data_aa09a4f6114695a8f6ad6c89e2e643a2
#
_entry.id   aa09a4f6114695a8f6ad6c89e2e643a2
#
_cell.length_a   1.000
_cell.length_b   1.000
_cell.length_c   1.000
_cell.angle_alpha   90.00
_cell.angle_beta   90.00
_cell.angle_gamma   90.00
#
_symmetry.space_group_name_H-M   'P 1'
#
loop_
_entity.id
_entity.type
_entity.pdbx_description
1 polymer ?
#
loop_
_entity_poly.entity_id
_entity_poly.type
_entity_poly.pdbx_seq_one_letter_code
_entity_poly.pdbx_strand_id
1 'polypeptide(L)'
;MFRSLIAVLLVTGASANDYYKGDTLVRKGVFAFYNYEFDDAVAILSQARIDFPEHPGVHLIWAASRWVRAQANSPVEETYTILENDLNEIDPIYNELVDKYEYDPSYQLYQGSALGLSARVSLGKKQWIRTLYRAYRGFDIINDIAKKEPGLVDAKLPIGIVEYFSGISNSILSWAITLYDLEPSTESGLHKMSLAADDGNWAWIEAKAILSNLYLWVENEPILALEHSKDLAKYFPNNYYFNLLYLESIIRTGNIDISSTIIKDMESNLSKLTDRQIEWYTPYLNYEKALLSFYQEDYQKTIELVNNTIENYTAELDIILGNAYLLKGMAYDKIDERSRAKECYHNCIALDNFSGVMIKAKDYLKQPYIRN
;
A
#
# COMPACT_ATOMS: atom_id res chain seq x y z
N MET A 1 2.64 2.73 11.60
CA MET A 1 1.63 2.10 10.75
C MET A 1 0.91 3.08 9.81
N PHE A 2 0.61 4.30 10.21
CA PHE A 2 -0.08 5.28 9.36
C PHE A 2 0.72 5.88 8.17
N ARG A 3 2.01 5.59 8.05
CA ARG A 3 2.85 6.28 7.05
C ARG A 3 2.70 5.79 5.59
N SER A 4 2.26 4.56 5.35
CA SER A 4 2.14 4.00 3.98
C SER A 4 0.73 3.89 3.42
N LEU A 5 -0.29 4.14 4.21
CA LEU A 5 -1.66 3.78 3.86
C LEU A 5 -2.51 4.89 3.26
N ILE A 6 -1.96 6.08 3.07
CA ILE A 6 -2.70 7.19 2.47
C ILE A 6 -2.08 7.57 1.12
N ALA A 7 -1.83 6.60 0.26
CA ALA A 7 -1.77 6.80 -1.17
C ALA A 7 -3.01 6.15 -1.78
N VAL A 8 -4.19 6.62 -1.41
CA VAL A 8 -5.43 6.24 -2.08
C VAL A 8 -5.42 6.93 -3.44
N LEU A 9 -4.90 6.25 -4.43
CA LEU A 9 -4.94 6.63 -5.83
C LEU A 9 -5.75 5.62 -6.60
N LEU A 10 -6.72 6.08 -7.26
CA LEU A 10 -7.84 5.41 -7.86
C LEU A 10 -7.56 5.06 -9.32
N VAL A 11 -7.57 3.77 -9.70
CA VAL A 11 -7.41 3.39 -11.11
C VAL A 11 -7.87 2.00 -11.50
N THR A 12 -8.25 1.80 -12.74
CA THR A 12 -9.18 0.81 -13.27
C THR A 12 -8.67 -0.40 -14.01
N GLY A 13 -9.50 -1.41 -14.11
CA GLY A 13 -9.42 -2.58 -14.98
C GLY A 13 -10.50 -2.65 -16.08
N ALA A 14 -10.30 -3.50 -17.00
CA ALA A 14 -10.78 -3.64 -18.36
C ALA A 14 -12.31 -3.56 -18.60
N SER A 15 -12.64 -3.02 -19.77
CA SER A 15 -13.90 -2.73 -20.45
C SER A 15 -14.65 -1.51 -19.92
N ALA A 16 -14.08 -0.35 -20.16
CA ALA A 16 -14.79 0.89 -19.93
C ALA A 16 -15.32 1.44 -21.24
N ASN A 17 -16.61 1.69 -21.29
CA ASN A 17 -17.09 2.81 -22.07
C ASN A 17 -16.43 4.06 -21.47
N ASP A 18 -15.76 4.88 -22.30
CA ASP A 18 -15.25 6.18 -21.88
C ASP A 18 -16.43 6.99 -21.32
N TYR A 19 -16.51 7.10 -19.99
CA TYR A 19 -17.57 7.86 -19.32
C TYR A 19 -17.24 9.35 -19.36
N TYR A 20 -15.95 9.69 -19.25
CA TYR A 20 -15.46 11.05 -19.39
C TYR A 20 -14.59 11.20 -20.64
N LYS A 21 -14.66 12.39 -21.25
CA LYS A 21 -13.71 12.72 -22.32
C LYS A 21 -12.29 12.63 -21.78
N GLY A 22 -11.47 11.83 -22.43
CA GLY A 22 -10.08 11.63 -22.02
C GLY A 22 -9.81 10.39 -21.18
N ASP A 23 -10.83 9.63 -20.76
CA ASP A 23 -10.67 8.39 -20.00
C ASP A 23 -9.59 7.48 -20.59
N THR A 24 -9.61 7.23 -21.89
CA THR A 24 -8.61 6.39 -22.56
C THR A 24 -7.19 6.90 -22.32
N LEU A 25 -6.93 8.21 -22.44
CA LEU A 25 -5.60 8.77 -22.25
C LEU A 25 -5.19 8.75 -20.78
N VAL A 26 -6.10 9.09 -19.87
CA VAL A 26 -5.86 9.03 -18.43
C VAL A 26 -5.56 7.59 -17.99
N ARG A 27 -6.34 6.59 -18.46
CA ARG A 27 -6.08 5.17 -18.19
C ARG A 27 -4.71 4.74 -18.68
N LYS A 28 -4.31 5.14 -19.88
CA LYS A 28 -2.98 4.84 -20.41
C LYS A 28 -1.88 5.38 -19.49
N GLY A 29 -2.00 6.62 -19.02
CA GLY A 29 -1.04 7.22 -18.09
C GLY A 29 -0.99 6.48 -16.76
N VAL A 30 -2.13 6.04 -16.29
CA VAL A 30 -2.24 5.26 -15.06
C VAL A 30 -1.62 3.86 -15.19
N PHE A 31 -1.88 3.14 -16.28
CA PHE A 31 -1.24 1.84 -16.50
C PHE A 31 0.27 1.97 -16.57
N ALA A 32 0.80 3.00 -17.26
CA ALA A 32 2.21 3.32 -17.26
C ALA A 32 2.74 3.59 -15.85
N PHE A 33 1.99 4.35 -15.04
CA PHE A 33 2.32 4.65 -13.65
C PHE A 33 2.46 3.38 -12.80
N TYR A 34 1.47 2.50 -12.80
CA TYR A 34 1.54 1.25 -12.04
C TYR A 34 2.53 0.24 -12.62
N ASN A 35 2.88 0.34 -13.89
CA ASN A 35 3.90 -0.52 -14.51
C ASN A 35 5.33 0.03 -14.39
N TYR A 36 5.57 1.06 -13.55
CA TYR A 36 6.88 1.70 -13.30
C TYR A 36 7.49 2.41 -14.52
N GLU A 37 6.67 2.74 -15.50
CA GLU A 37 7.01 3.58 -16.65
C GLU A 37 6.79 5.07 -16.27
N PHE A 38 7.51 5.54 -15.24
CA PHE A 38 7.19 6.79 -14.55
C PHE A 38 7.30 8.05 -15.44
N ASP A 39 8.30 8.10 -16.34
CA ASP A 39 8.46 9.25 -17.22
C ASP A 39 7.33 9.30 -18.25
N ASP A 40 6.96 8.15 -18.82
CA ASP A 40 5.84 8.04 -19.77
C ASP A 40 4.51 8.36 -19.05
N ALA A 41 4.31 7.87 -17.84
CA ALA A 41 3.12 8.18 -17.04
C ALA A 41 2.95 9.69 -16.82
N VAL A 42 4.02 10.36 -16.39
CA VAL A 42 4.00 11.82 -16.17
C VAL A 42 3.78 12.58 -17.47
N ALA A 43 4.42 12.16 -18.57
CA ALA A 43 4.23 12.81 -19.88
C ALA A 43 2.78 12.65 -20.38
N ILE A 44 2.24 11.43 -20.35
CA ILE A 44 0.87 11.14 -20.79
C ILE A 44 -0.16 11.89 -19.92
N LEU A 45 -0.01 11.87 -18.60
CA LEU A 45 -0.94 12.53 -17.69
C LEU A 45 -0.85 14.06 -17.75
N SER A 46 0.35 14.60 -17.99
CA SER A 46 0.51 16.05 -18.25
C SER A 46 -0.22 16.47 -19.53
N GLN A 47 -0.13 15.67 -20.60
CA GLN A 47 -0.86 15.93 -21.82
C GLN A 47 -2.37 15.78 -21.64
N ALA A 48 -2.80 14.72 -20.93
CA ALA A 48 -4.21 14.51 -20.62
C ALA A 48 -4.81 15.68 -19.82
N ARG A 49 -4.04 16.24 -18.88
CA ARG A 49 -4.45 17.42 -18.09
C ARG A 49 -4.64 18.67 -18.95
N ILE A 50 -3.85 18.83 -20.01
CA ILE A 50 -3.98 19.95 -20.96
C ILE A 50 -5.20 19.74 -21.87
N ASP A 51 -5.36 18.53 -22.43
CA ASP A 51 -6.38 18.23 -23.44
C ASP A 51 -7.78 18.02 -22.81
N PHE A 52 -7.83 17.54 -21.57
CA PHE A 52 -9.05 17.17 -20.84
C PHE A 52 -9.04 17.71 -19.40
N PRO A 53 -8.94 19.06 -19.21
CA PRO A 53 -8.83 19.66 -17.88
C PRO A 53 -10.07 19.46 -16.99
N GLU A 54 -11.18 19.08 -17.60
CA GLU A 54 -12.45 18.80 -16.89
C GLU A 54 -12.61 17.32 -16.51
N HIS A 55 -11.67 16.44 -16.85
CA HIS A 55 -11.73 15.05 -16.43
C HIS A 55 -11.56 14.95 -14.90
N PRO A 56 -12.47 14.30 -14.15
CA PRO A 56 -12.50 14.36 -12.68
C PRO A 56 -11.20 13.87 -12.01
N GLY A 57 -10.56 12.83 -12.56
CA GLY A 57 -9.37 12.23 -11.94
C GLY A 57 -8.04 12.79 -12.44
N VAL A 58 -7.99 13.52 -13.57
CA VAL A 58 -6.73 13.81 -14.25
C VAL A 58 -5.74 14.60 -13.39
N HIS A 59 -6.21 15.58 -12.64
CA HIS A 59 -5.34 16.44 -11.84
C HIS A 59 -4.69 15.70 -10.66
N LEU A 60 -5.49 14.93 -9.93
CA LEU A 60 -4.98 14.14 -8.81
C LEU A 60 -4.02 13.06 -9.26
N ILE A 61 -4.39 12.34 -10.32
CA ILE A 61 -3.57 11.24 -10.86
C ILE A 61 -2.25 11.78 -11.41
N TRP A 62 -2.28 12.95 -12.06
CA TRP A 62 -1.07 13.66 -12.49
C TRP A 62 -0.16 14.00 -11.30
N ALA A 63 -0.68 14.62 -10.23
CA ALA A 63 0.09 14.97 -9.05
C ALA A 63 0.72 13.74 -8.41
N ALA A 64 -0.04 12.65 -8.32
CA ALA A 64 0.45 11.40 -7.78
C ALA A 64 1.53 10.74 -8.63
N SER A 65 1.40 10.77 -9.96
CA SER A 65 2.42 10.20 -10.84
C SER A 65 3.76 10.94 -10.71
N ARG A 66 3.73 12.26 -10.56
CA ARG A 66 4.93 13.07 -10.30
C ARG A 66 5.56 12.77 -8.96
N TRP A 67 4.73 12.59 -7.93
CA TRP A 67 5.20 12.23 -6.60
C TRP A 67 5.90 10.87 -6.58
N VAL A 68 5.28 9.82 -7.17
CA VAL A 68 5.88 8.48 -7.18
C VAL A 68 7.13 8.42 -8.07
N ARG A 69 7.15 9.14 -9.20
CA ARG A 69 8.38 9.32 -9.97
C ARG A 69 9.49 9.96 -9.11
N ALA A 70 9.16 10.98 -8.34
CA ALA A 70 10.11 11.60 -7.43
C ALA A 70 10.57 10.62 -6.33
N GLN A 71 9.68 9.82 -5.76
CA GLN A 71 10.04 8.80 -4.77
C GLN A 71 11.05 7.77 -5.32
N ALA A 72 10.93 7.42 -6.60
CA ALA A 72 11.88 6.51 -7.24
C ALA A 72 13.27 7.10 -7.47
N ASN A 73 13.43 8.45 -7.41
CA ASN A 73 14.66 9.13 -7.84
C ASN A 73 15.23 10.13 -6.84
N SER A 74 14.43 10.66 -5.91
CA SER A 74 14.79 11.80 -5.04
C SER A 74 14.70 11.46 -3.55
N PRO A 75 15.39 12.22 -2.68
CA PRO A 75 15.24 12.12 -1.23
C PRO A 75 13.79 12.37 -0.77
N VAL A 76 13.40 11.76 0.36
CA VAL A 76 12.01 11.78 0.87
C VAL A 76 11.46 13.20 1.05
N GLU A 77 12.27 14.12 1.60
CA GLU A 77 11.87 15.50 1.85
C GLU A 77 11.52 16.27 0.56
N GLU A 78 12.26 16.01 -0.51
CA GLU A 78 12.02 16.59 -1.83
C GLU A 78 10.70 16.06 -2.42
N THR A 79 10.43 14.77 -2.26
CA THR A 79 9.19 14.15 -2.74
C THR A 79 7.95 14.75 -2.09
N TYR A 80 8.00 15.05 -0.80
CA TYR A 80 6.91 15.74 -0.11
C TYR A 80 6.72 17.18 -0.57
N THR A 81 7.80 17.86 -0.92
CA THR A 81 7.72 19.22 -1.46
C THR A 81 7.05 19.25 -2.82
N ILE A 82 7.39 18.31 -3.70
CA ILE A 82 6.76 18.15 -5.02
C ILE A 82 5.26 17.89 -4.84
N LEU A 83 4.90 16.90 -4.02
CA LEU A 83 3.49 16.56 -3.80
C LEU A 83 2.70 17.73 -3.20
N GLU A 84 3.25 18.45 -2.20
CA GLU A 84 2.56 19.57 -1.58
C GLU A 84 2.31 20.70 -2.58
N ASN A 85 3.29 21.01 -3.43
CA ASN A 85 3.14 22.05 -4.48
C ASN A 85 2.07 21.64 -5.50
N ASP A 86 2.11 20.39 -5.98
CA ASP A 86 1.16 19.91 -6.97
C ASP A 86 -0.26 19.86 -6.38
N LEU A 87 -0.44 19.44 -5.11
CA LEU A 87 -1.74 19.45 -4.43
C LEU A 87 -2.28 20.86 -4.20
N ASN A 88 -1.43 21.82 -3.85
CA ASN A 88 -1.83 23.23 -3.71
C ASN A 88 -2.24 23.83 -5.07
N GLU A 89 -1.64 23.39 -6.17
CA GLU A 89 -2.00 23.83 -7.52
C GLU A 89 -3.38 23.32 -7.94
N ILE A 90 -3.71 22.04 -7.60
CA ILE A 90 -4.95 21.41 -8.05
C ILE A 90 -6.15 21.72 -7.12
N ASP A 91 -5.92 22.15 -5.89
CA ASP A 91 -7.00 22.43 -4.92
C ASP A 91 -8.04 23.44 -5.45
N PRO A 92 -7.66 24.64 -5.95
CA PRO A 92 -8.63 25.57 -6.52
C PRO A 92 -9.33 25.01 -7.77
N ILE A 93 -8.66 24.16 -8.55
CA ILE A 93 -9.26 23.54 -9.75
C ILE A 93 -10.40 22.60 -9.32
N TYR A 94 -10.18 21.78 -8.28
CA TYR A 94 -11.24 20.90 -7.79
C TYR A 94 -12.41 21.67 -7.18
N ASN A 95 -12.18 22.80 -6.52
CA ASN A 95 -13.28 23.65 -6.04
C ASN A 95 -14.15 24.15 -7.20
N GLU A 96 -13.55 24.63 -8.29
CA GLU A 96 -14.27 25.06 -9.49
C GLU A 96 -15.00 23.89 -10.18
N LEU A 97 -14.37 22.73 -10.30
CA LEU A 97 -14.96 21.56 -10.94
C LEU A 97 -16.15 21.00 -10.14
N VAL A 98 -16.05 20.93 -8.82
CA VAL A 98 -17.16 20.50 -7.94
C VAL A 98 -18.34 21.47 -8.04
N ASP A 99 -18.10 22.77 -8.06
CA ASP A 99 -19.16 23.77 -8.23
C ASP A 99 -19.81 23.67 -9.63
N LYS A 100 -19.01 23.41 -10.66
CA LYS A 100 -19.50 23.28 -12.04
C LYS A 100 -20.29 21.99 -12.29
N TYR A 101 -19.89 20.90 -11.66
CA TYR A 101 -20.45 19.56 -11.85
C TYR A 101 -21.08 19.02 -10.55
N GLU A 102 -21.91 19.85 -9.88
CA GLU A 102 -22.50 19.56 -8.57
C GLU A 102 -23.28 18.24 -8.47
N TYR A 103 -23.80 17.74 -9.59
CA TYR A 103 -24.58 16.49 -9.66
C TYR A 103 -23.73 15.25 -10.01
N ASP A 104 -22.44 15.41 -10.26
CA ASP A 104 -21.56 14.30 -10.57
C ASP A 104 -20.65 13.97 -9.35
N PRO A 105 -20.90 12.84 -8.67
CA PRO A 105 -20.21 12.49 -7.43
C PRO A 105 -18.70 12.26 -7.60
N SER A 106 -18.25 12.00 -8.83
CA SER A 106 -16.84 11.73 -9.09
C SER A 106 -15.95 12.93 -8.77
N TYR A 107 -16.42 14.16 -9.02
CA TYR A 107 -15.63 15.36 -8.71
C TYR A 107 -15.38 15.53 -7.22
N GLN A 108 -16.41 15.28 -6.38
CA GLN A 108 -16.28 15.31 -4.93
C GLN A 108 -15.41 14.16 -4.42
N LEU A 109 -15.51 12.97 -5.03
CA LEU A 109 -14.64 11.83 -4.71
C LEU A 109 -13.16 12.19 -4.91
N TYR A 110 -12.81 12.79 -6.06
CA TYR A 110 -11.42 13.17 -6.34
C TYR A 110 -10.94 14.34 -5.50
N GLN A 111 -11.82 15.32 -5.18
CA GLN A 111 -11.51 16.39 -4.25
C GLN A 111 -11.20 15.84 -2.85
N GLY A 112 -12.04 14.97 -2.33
CA GLY A 112 -11.82 14.30 -1.04
C GLY A 112 -10.55 13.47 -1.03
N SER A 113 -10.25 12.79 -2.13
CA SER A 113 -9.03 12.00 -2.30
C SER A 113 -7.77 12.88 -2.34
N ALA A 114 -7.82 14.06 -2.96
CA ALA A 114 -6.72 15.03 -2.97
C ALA A 114 -6.44 15.56 -1.55
N LEU A 115 -7.48 15.87 -0.78
CA LEU A 115 -7.36 16.24 0.63
C LEU A 115 -6.77 15.10 1.47
N GLY A 116 -7.23 13.86 1.26
CA GLY A 116 -6.67 12.66 1.88
C GLY A 116 -5.18 12.49 1.57
N LEU A 117 -4.79 12.66 0.30
CA LEU A 117 -3.39 12.60 -0.11
C LEU A 117 -2.55 13.74 0.51
N SER A 118 -3.13 14.92 0.72
CA SER A 118 -2.45 16.02 1.40
C SER A 118 -2.15 15.72 2.88
N ALA A 119 -2.93 14.84 3.51
CA ALA A 119 -2.66 14.35 4.86
C ALA A 119 -1.37 13.53 4.90
N ARG A 120 -1.02 12.81 3.84
CA ARG A 120 0.23 12.05 3.72
C ARG A 120 1.47 12.96 3.82
N VAL A 121 1.43 14.15 3.20
CA VAL A 121 2.48 15.16 3.30
C VAL A 121 2.65 15.62 4.75
N SER A 122 1.52 15.97 5.40
CA SER A 122 1.53 16.42 6.79
C SER A 122 2.05 15.34 7.74
N LEU A 123 1.70 14.08 7.49
CA LEU A 123 2.17 12.91 8.23
C LEU A 123 3.69 12.75 8.10
N GLY A 124 4.22 12.83 6.88
CA GLY A 124 5.66 12.76 6.63
C GLY A 124 6.44 13.86 7.33
N LYS A 125 5.86 15.06 7.42
CA LYS A 125 6.40 16.22 8.16
C LYS A 125 6.12 16.15 9.67
N LYS A 126 5.53 15.08 10.20
CA LYS A 126 5.15 14.88 11.62
C LYS A 126 4.20 15.96 12.18
N GLN A 127 3.38 16.54 11.33
CA GLN A 127 2.37 17.55 11.69
C GLN A 127 1.04 16.89 12.06
N TRP A 128 0.98 16.19 13.18
CA TRP A 128 -0.12 15.29 13.57
C TRP A 128 -1.52 15.90 13.52
N ILE A 129 -1.69 17.12 14.08
CA ILE A 129 -2.99 17.81 14.10
C ILE A 129 -3.44 18.13 12.67
N ARG A 130 -2.54 18.60 11.83
CA ARG A 130 -2.82 18.92 10.42
C ARG A 130 -3.13 17.66 9.62
N THR A 131 -2.43 16.56 9.90
CA THR A 131 -2.68 15.25 9.31
C THR A 131 -4.10 14.78 9.59
N LEU A 132 -4.50 14.79 10.85
CA LEU A 132 -5.85 14.37 11.26
C LEU A 132 -6.94 15.25 10.64
N TYR A 133 -6.76 16.57 10.66
CA TYR A 133 -7.70 17.50 10.06
C TYR A 133 -7.89 17.26 8.55
N ARG A 134 -6.79 17.12 7.80
CA ARG A 134 -6.84 16.89 6.34
C ARG A 134 -7.43 15.52 6.01
N ALA A 135 -7.02 14.48 6.72
CA ALA A 135 -7.54 13.14 6.53
C ALA A 135 -9.06 13.08 6.80
N TYR A 136 -9.50 13.71 7.90
CA TYR A 136 -10.92 13.79 8.22
C TYR A 136 -11.71 14.55 7.17
N ARG A 137 -11.23 15.73 6.73
CA ARG A 137 -11.93 16.52 5.71
C ARG A 137 -12.09 15.74 4.40
N GLY A 138 -11.06 15.03 3.97
CA GLY A 138 -11.15 14.17 2.80
C GLY A 138 -12.13 13.02 2.99
N PHE A 139 -12.07 12.36 4.15
CA PHE A 139 -13.00 11.28 4.50
C PHE A 139 -14.45 11.75 4.56
N ASP A 140 -14.72 12.89 5.19
CA ASP A 140 -16.07 13.46 5.36
C ASP A 140 -16.75 13.72 4.01
N ILE A 141 -16.03 14.34 3.07
CA ILE A 141 -16.53 14.56 1.70
C ILE A 141 -16.89 13.22 1.03
N ILE A 142 -15.99 12.23 1.11
CA ILE A 142 -16.18 10.93 0.46
C ILE A 142 -17.32 10.15 1.11
N ASN A 143 -17.42 10.19 2.43
CA ASN A 143 -18.48 9.50 3.17
C ASN A 143 -19.86 10.10 2.89
N ASP A 144 -19.95 11.42 2.80
CA ASP A 144 -21.20 12.10 2.46
C ASP A 144 -21.67 11.77 1.03
N ILE A 145 -20.74 11.74 0.07
CA ILE A 145 -21.10 11.40 -1.31
C ILE A 145 -21.47 9.92 -1.43
N ALA A 146 -20.78 9.02 -0.73
CA ALA A 146 -21.09 7.59 -0.75
C ALA A 146 -22.46 7.27 -0.13
N LYS A 147 -22.92 8.06 0.87
CA LYS A 147 -24.27 7.94 1.43
C LYS A 147 -25.35 8.37 0.43
N LYS A 148 -25.08 9.40 -0.39
CA LYS A 148 -26.01 9.90 -1.42
C LYS A 148 -26.01 9.01 -2.65
N GLU A 149 -24.85 8.47 -3.02
CA GLU A 149 -24.61 7.67 -4.22
C GLU A 149 -24.01 6.29 -3.86
N PRO A 150 -24.81 5.35 -3.34
CA PRO A 150 -24.32 4.03 -2.91
C PRO A 150 -23.70 3.20 -4.05
N GLY A 151 -24.04 3.54 -5.31
CA GLY A 151 -23.48 2.94 -6.52
C GLY A 151 -22.06 3.39 -6.86
N LEU A 152 -21.51 4.42 -6.19
CA LEU A 152 -20.14 4.88 -6.38
C LEU A 152 -19.15 3.93 -5.67
N VAL A 153 -18.86 2.82 -6.32
CA VAL A 153 -18.05 1.72 -5.73
C VAL A 153 -16.64 2.17 -5.34
N ASP A 154 -16.03 3.06 -6.11
CA ASP A 154 -14.68 3.58 -5.83
C ASP A 154 -14.59 4.28 -4.46
N ALA A 155 -15.67 4.89 -3.97
CA ALA A 155 -15.71 5.50 -2.64
C ALA A 155 -15.61 4.48 -1.50
N LYS A 156 -15.90 3.20 -1.76
CA LYS A 156 -15.81 2.14 -0.76
C LYS A 156 -14.37 1.89 -0.30
N LEU A 157 -13.38 2.14 -1.16
CA LEU A 157 -11.98 1.95 -0.80
C LEU A 157 -11.54 2.87 0.36
N PRO A 158 -11.59 4.21 0.26
CA PRO A 158 -11.18 5.08 1.35
C PRO A 158 -12.02 4.91 2.62
N ILE A 159 -13.30 4.63 2.49
CA ILE A 159 -14.18 4.36 3.64
C ILE A 159 -13.77 3.05 4.32
N GLY A 160 -13.56 1.98 3.55
CA GLY A 160 -13.13 0.69 4.06
C GLY A 160 -11.78 0.75 4.78
N ILE A 161 -10.84 1.55 4.26
CA ILE A 161 -9.56 1.80 4.91
C ILE A 161 -9.76 2.45 6.29
N VAL A 162 -10.56 3.52 6.36
CA VAL A 162 -10.81 4.23 7.63
C VAL A 162 -11.50 3.33 8.64
N GLU A 163 -12.54 2.59 8.24
CA GLU A 163 -13.24 1.64 9.12
C GLU A 163 -12.31 0.54 9.64
N TYR A 164 -11.52 -0.07 8.75
CA TYR A 164 -10.59 -1.13 9.11
C TYR A 164 -9.55 -0.67 10.12
N PHE A 165 -8.85 0.43 9.81
CA PHE A 165 -7.79 0.94 10.71
C PHE A 165 -8.34 1.53 12.00
N SER A 166 -9.54 2.06 11.99
CA SER A 166 -10.25 2.45 13.21
C SER A 166 -10.60 1.23 14.06
N GLY A 167 -10.97 0.10 13.43
CA GLY A 167 -11.30 -1.15 14.11
C GLY A 167 -10.12 -1.84 14.80
N ILE A 168 -8.90 -1.77 14.21
CA ILE A 168 -7.68 -2.33 14.83
C ILE A 168 -6.97 -1.35 15.76
N SER A 169 -7.42 -0.09 15.79
CA SER A 169 -6.80 0.97 16.59
C SER A 169 -6.93 0.71 18.09
N ASN A 170 -5.86 0.93 18.81
CA ASN A 170 -5.85 0.94 20.27
C ASN A 170 -6.39 2.28 20.84
N SER A 171 -6.56 2.33 22.16
CA SER A 171 -7.10 3.47 22.92
C SER A 171 -6.57 4.88 22.57
N ILE A 172 -5.39 4.98 21.94
CA ILE A 172 -4.76 6.27 21.56
C ILE A 172 -5.57 7.00 20.48
N LEU A 173 -6.26 6.28 19.58
CA LEU A 173 -7.09 6.89 18.54
C LEU A 173 -8.59 6.90 18.88
N SER A 174 -8.98 6.36 20.03
CA SER A 174 -10.39 6.31 20.47
C SER A 174 -11.04 7.69 20.53
N TRP A 175 -10.29 8.72 20.90
CA TRP A 175 -10.79 10.09 20.91
C TRP A 175 -11.08 10.62 19.49
N ALA A 176 -10.25 10.28 18.49
CA ALA A 176 -10.47 10.67 17.10
C ALA A 176 -11.67 9.92 16.51
N ILE A 177 -11.82 8.63 16.82
CA ILE A 177 -12.98 7.83 16.43
C ILE A 177 -14.27 8.49 16.96
N THR A 178 -14.30 8.87 18.24
CA THR A 178 -15.46 9.53 18.86
C THR A 178 -15.66 10.95 18.30
N LEU A 179 -14.59 11.73 18.13
CA LEU A 179 -14.67 13.11 17.66
C LEU A 179 -15.19 13.22 16.23
N TYR A 180 -14.85 12.23 15.40
CA TYR A 180 -15.15 12.22 13.97
C TYR A 180 -16.27 11.24 13.60
N ASP A 181 -16.99 10.71 14.59
CA ASP A 181 -18.10 9.76 14.41
C ASP A 181 -17.78 8.62 13.42
N LEU A 182 -16.60 8.05 13.58
CA LEU A 182 -16.15 6.94 12.73
C LEU A 182 -16.79 5.64 13.20
N GLU A 183 -17.16 4.78 12.27
CA GLU A 183 -17.69 3.43 12.54
C GLU A 183 -16.54 2.39 12.48
N PRO A 184 -15.91 2.05 13.61
CA PRO A 184 -14.78 1.14 13.60
C PRO A 184 -15.25 -0.31 13.38
N SER A 185 -14.84 -0.91 12.25
CA SER A 185 -15.14 -2.30 11.94
C SER A 185 -14.12 -2.87 10.97
N THR A 186 -13.33 -3.84 11.42
CA THR A 186 -12.38 -4.55 10.54
C THR A 186 -13.11 -5.35 9.46
N GLU A 187 -14.20 -6.02 9.81
CA GLU A 187 -14.99 -6.84 8.89
C GLU A 187 -15.66 -5.97 7.80
N SER A 188 -16.34 -4.89 8.19
CA SER A 188 -16.95 -3.95 7.25
C SER A 188 -15.91 -3.28 6.37
N GLY A 189 -14.77 -2.91 6.94
CA GLY A 189 -13.65 -2.32 6.21
C GLY A 189 -13.10 -3.24 5.12
N LEU A 190 -12.81 -4.51 5.47
CA LEU A 190 -12.35 -5.52 4.51
C LEU A 190 -13.39 -5.77 3.42
N HIS A 191 -14.68 -5.89 3.80
CA HIS A 191 -15.74 -6.09 2.82
C HIS A 191 -15.86 -4.93 1.83
N LYS A 192 -15.80 -3.67 2.30
CA LYS A 192 -15.83 -2.49 1.41
C LYS A 192 -14.62 -2.45 0.48
N MET A 193 -13.43 -2.74 0.99
CA MET A 193 -12.22 -2.81 0.17
C MET A 193 -12.31 -3.94 -0.87
N SER A 194 -12.91 -5.11 -0.53
CA SER A 194 -13.14 -6.20 -1.49
C SER A 194 -14.10 -5.77 -2.60
N LEU A 195 -15.21 -5.10 -2.27
CA LEU A 195 -16.10 -4.54 -3.30
C LEU A 195 -15.38 -3.57 -4.23
N ALA A 196 -14.52 -2.71 -3.68
CA ALA A 196 -13.71 -1.81 -4.51
C ALA A 196 -12.67 -2.54 -5.37
N ALA A 197 -12.14 -3.67 -4.89
CA ALA A 197 -11.20 -4.50 -5.64
C ALA A 197 -11.85 -5.25 -6.80
N ASP A 198 -13.11 -5.65 -6.65
CA ASP A 198 -13.81 -6.47 -7.63
C ASP A 198 -14.59 -5.60 -8.64
N ASP A 199 -15.28 -4.58 -8.18
CA ASP A 199 -16.24 -3.80 -8.95
C ASP A 199 -15.84 -2.31 -9.11
N GLY A 200 -14.74 -1.86 -8.49
CA GLY A 200 -14.25 -0.49 -8.59
C GLY A 200 -13.81 -0.16 -10.01
N ASN A 201 -14.24 1.01 -10.49
CA ASN A 201 -13.85 1.48 -11.81
C ASN A 201 -12.41 2.01 -11.82
N TRP A 202 -12.02 2.74 -10.78
CA TRP A 202 -10.70 3.36 -10.61
C TRP A 202 -9.94 2.84 -9.37
N ALA A 203 -10.61 2.34 -8.36
CA ALA A 203 -10.03 1.95 -7.08
C ALA A 203 -9.47 0.51 -7.04
N TRP A 204 -9.76 -0.33 -8.04
CA TRP A 204 -9.47 -1.77 -7.97
C TRP A 204 -7.97 -2.10 -7.77
N ILE A 205 -7.06 -1.35 -8.37
CA ILE A 205 -5.61 -1.61 -8.26
C ILE A 205 -5.15 -1.37 -6.83
N GLU A 206 -5.48 -0.21 -6.28
CA GLU A 206 -5.12 0.14 -4.90
C GLU A 206 -5.83 -0.77 -3.90
N ALA A 207 -7.10 -1.08 -4.14
CA ALA A 207 -7.84 -1.99 -3.28
C ALA A 207 -7.19 -3.38 -3.24
N LYS A 208 -6.83 -3.94 -4.39
CA LYS A 208 -6.10 -5.23 -4.46
C LYS A 208 -4.74 -5.14 -3.79
N ALA A 209 -3.99 -4.05 -3.97
CA ALA A 209 -2.69 -3.86 -3.33
C ALA A 209 -2.81 -3.78 -1.80
N ILE A 210 -3.76 -3.00 -1.30
CA ILE A 210 -4.00 -2.85 0.14
C ILE A 210 -4.49 -4.16 0.75
N LEU A 211 -5.44 -4.85 0.12
CA LEU A 211 -5.92 -6.15 0.58
C LEU A 211 -4.80 -7.19 0.59
N SER A 212 -3.93 -7.24 -0.43
CA SER A 212 -2.77 -8.13 -0.44
C SER A 212 -1.87 -7.87 0.78
N ASN A 213 -1.60 -6.59 1.11
CA ASN A 213 -0.82 -6.23 2.29
C ASN A 213 -1.50 -6.65 3.59
N LEU A 214 -2.78 -6.34 3.74
CA LEU A 214 -3.54 -6.66 4.94
C LEU A 214 -3.60 -8.18 5.17
N TYR A 215 -3.93 -8.93 4.14
CA TYR A 215 -4.01 -10.39 4.23
C TYR A 215 -2.65 -11.06 4.47
N LEU A 216 -1.53 -10.52 3.94
CA LEU A 216 -0.21 -11.06 4.23
C LEU A 216 0.26 -10.72 5.66
N TRP A 217 0.13 -9.46 6.08
CA TRP A 217 0.89 -8.98 7.24
C TRP A 217 0.07 -8.65 8.47
N VAL A 218 -1.25 -8.55 8.34
CA VAL A 218 -2.15 -8.27 9.48
C VAL A 218 -3.05 -9.47 9.76
N GLU A 219 -3.86 -9.86 8.78
CA GLU A 219 -4.84 -10.95 8.92
C GLU A 219 -4.20 -12.34 8.86
N ASN A 220 -3.03 -12.46 8.22
CA ASN A 220 -2.34 -13.73 7.99
C ASN A 220 -3.15 -14.76 7.17
N GLU A 221 -3.79 -14.26 6.12
CA GLU A 221 -4.60 -15.04 5.17
C GLU A 221 -3.93 -15.06 3.77
N PRO A 222 -2.82 -15.82 3.58
CA PRO A 222 -2.02 -15.76 2.35
C PRO A 222 -2.76 -16.26 1.10
N ILE A 223 -3.81 -17.07 1.26
CA ILE A 223 -4.64 -17.54 0.12
C ILE A 223 -5.42 -16.36 -0.44
N LEU A 224 -6.04 -15.53 0.42
CA LEU A 224 -6.76 -14.33 -0.01
C LEU A 224 -5.79 -13.28 -0.59
N ALA A 225 -4.60 -13.14 -0.01
CA ALA A 225 -3.56 -12.29 -0.58
C ALA A 225 -3.15 -12.73 -1.98
N LEU A 226 -3.06 -14.05 -2.23
CA LEU A 226 -2.69 -14.61 -3.53
C LEU A 226 -3.71 -14.27 -4.61
N GLU A 227 -5.00 -14.26 -4.30
CA GLU A 227 -6.07 -13.90 -5.25
C GLU A 227 -5.86 -12.48 -5.80
N HIS A 228 -5.57 -11.52 -4.94
CA HIS A 228 -5.38 -10.12 -5.33
C HIS A 228 -3.99 -9.85 -5.94
N SER A 229 -2.92 -10.34 -5.30
CA SER A 229 -1.54 -10.07 -5.73
C SER A 229 -1.20 -10.69 -7.09
N LYS A 230 -1.80 -11.85 -7.42
CA LYS A 230 -1.65 -12.51 -8.72
C LYS A 230 -2.16 -11.64 -9.87
N ASP A 231 -3.31 -11.01 -9.69
CA ASP A 231 -3.85 -10.09 -10.70
C ASP A 231 -2.93 -8.88 -10.90
N LEU A 232 -2.47 -8.28 -9.79
CA LEU A 232 -1.57 -7.13 -9.85
C LEU A 232 -0.27 -7.46 -10.58
N ALA A 233 0.38 -8.56 -10.25
CA ALA A 233 1.61 -9.00 -10.91
C ALA A 233 1.39 -9.31 -12.42
N LYS A 234 0.21 -9.83 -12.77
CA LYS A 234 -0.17 -10.12 -14.15
C LYS A 234 -0.39 -8.85 -14.98
N TYR A 235 -1.11 -7.87 -14.42
CA TYR A 235 -1.42 -6.62 -15.14
C TYR A 235 -0.24 -5.65 -15.17
N PHE A 236 0.62 -5.68 -14.16
CA PHE A 236 1.74 -4.75 -13.97
C PHE A 236 3.06 -5.52 -13.76
N PRO A 237 3.54 -6.23 -14.79
CA PRO A 237 4.69 -7.13 -14.65
C PRO A 237 6.01 -6.40 -14.29
N ASN A 238 6.13 -5.11 -14.59
CA ASN A 238 7.30 -4.30 -14.23
C ASN A 238 7.21 -3.70 -12.82
N ASN A 239 6.05 -3.78 -12.16
CA ASN A 239 5.89 -3.30 -10.80
C ASN A 239 6.55 -4.26 -9.81
N TYR A 240 7.75 -3.90 -9.36
CA TYR A 240 8.54 -4.75 -8.49
C TYR A 240 7.85 -5.04 -7.15
N TYR A 241 7.14 -4.07 -6.59
CA TYR A 241 6.40 -4.23 -5.35
C TYR A 241 5.23 -5.22 -5.48
N PHE A 242 4.46 -5.15 -6.56
CA PHE A 242 3.37 -6.12 -6.79
C PHE A 242 3.91 -7.55 -6.99
N ASN A 243 5.07 -7.67 -7.64
CA ASN A 243 5.74 -8.96 -7.76
C ASN A 243 6.24 -9.50 -6.41
N LEU A 244 6.69 -8.63 -5.47
CA LEU A 244 7.02 -9.04 -4.10
C LEU A 244 5.79 -9.55 -3.34
N LEU A 245 4.66 -8.84 -3.40
CA LEU A 245 3.41 -9.30 -2.78
C LEU A 245 2.95 -10.66 -3.33
N TYR A 246 3.05 -10.84 -4.64
CA TYR A 246 2.73 -12.11 -5.29
C TYR A 246 3.69 -13.22 -4.87
N LEU A 247 4.98 -12.95 -4.83
CA LEU A 247 6.01 -13.90 -4.40
C LEU A 247 5.78 -14.34 -2.95
N GLU A 248 5.56 -13.42 -2.01
CA GLU A 248 5.29 -13.77 -0.61
C GLU A 248 4.03 -14.62 -0.48
N SER A 249 2.96 -14.26 -1.20
CA SER A 249 1.72 -15.05 -1.22
C SER A 249 1.96 -16.48 -1.70
N ILE A 250 2.75 -16.66 -2.77
CA ILE A 250 3.10 -17.98 -3.31
C ILE A 250 3.93 -18.79 -2.31
N ILE A 251 4.95 -18.20 -1.69
CA ILE A 251 5.78 -18.89 -0.70
C ILE A 251 4.93 -19.35 0.48
N ARG A 252 4.10 -18.47 1.01
CA ARG A 252 3.25 -18.77 2.18
C ARG A 252 2.15 -19.78 1.89
N THR A 253 1.75 -19.95 0.62
CA THR A 253 0.81 -21.01 0.19
C THR A 253 1.49 -22.32 -0.21
N GLY A 254 2.83 -22.40 -0.02
CA GLY A 254 3.59 -23.65 -0.19
C GLY A 254 4.03 -23.98 -1.61
N ASN A 255 3.94 -23.04 -2.55
CA ASN A 255 4.32 -23.25 -3.95
C ASN A 255 5.82 -22.98 -4.17
N ILE A 256 6.67 -23.80 -3.58
CA ILE A 256 8.14 -23.60 -3.47
C ILE A 256 8.85 -23.54 -4.83
N ASP A 257 8.50 -24.41 -5.77
CA ASP A 257 9.16 -24.51 -7.07
C ASP A 257 8.94 -23.23 -7.91
N ILE A 258 7.71 -22.71 -7.93
CA ILE A 258 7.37 -21.48 -8.63
C ILE A 258 8.08 -20.28 -7.98
N SER A 259 8.15 -20.25 -6.66
CA SER A 259 8.83 -19.17 -5.90
C SER A 259 10.29 -19.04 -6.29
N SER A 260 11.00 -20.17 -6.46
CA SER A 260 12.41 -20.17 -6.86
C SER A 260 12.63 -19.56 -8.26
N THR A 261 11.68 -19.76 -9.17
CA THR A 261 11.72 -19.19 -10.52
C THR A 261 11.47 -17.68 -10.46
N ILE A 262 10.45 -17.25 -9.75
CA ILE A 262 10.11 -15.83 -9.60
C ILE A 262 11.25 -15.05 -8.94
N ILE A 263 11.91 -15.60 -7.92
CA ILE A 263 13.07 -14.96 -7.28
C ILE A 263 14.19 -14.71 -8.31
N LYS A 264 14.52 -15.67 -9.17
CA LYS A 264 15.54 -15.49 -10.20
C LYS A 264 15.17 -14.40 -11.20
N ASP A 265 13.91 -14.36 -11.62
CA ASP A 265 13.41 -13.30 -12.50
C ASP A 265 13.48 -11.93 -11.83
N MET A 266 13.10 -11.83 -10.55
CA MET A 266 13.19 -10.59 -9.77
C MET A 266 14.64 -10.14 -9.55
N GLU A 267 15.58 -11.06 -9.28
CA GLU A 267 17.01 -10.75 -9.19
C GLU A 267 17.55 -10.15 -10.51
N SER A 268 17.15 -10.73 -11.63
CA SER A 268 17.56 -10.22 -12.95
C SER A 268 16.97 -8.84 -13.26
N ASN A 269 15.79 -8.54 -12.74
CA ASN A 269 15.07 -7.28 -12.95
C ASN A 269 15.52 -6.17 -12.01
N LEU A 270 16.25 -6.45 -10.93
CA LEU A 270 16.79 -5.42 -10.04
C LEU A 270 17.60 -4.35 -10.79
N SER A 271 18.40 -4.75 -11.78
CA SER A 271 19.23 -3.83 -12.58
C SER A 271 18.43 -2.85 -13.46
N LYS A 272 17.12 -3.05 -13.60
CA LYS A 272 16.21 -2.16 -14.34
C LYS A 272 15.60 -1.06 -13.46
N LEU A 273 15.77 -1.18 -12.16
CA LEU A 273 15.26 -0.22 -11.18
C LEU A 273 16.24 0.95 -10.99
N THR A 274 15.75 2.05 -10.45
CA THR A 274 16.61 3.16 -10.05
C THR A 274 17.45 2.76 -8.83
N ASP A 275 18.57 3.43 -8.60
CA ASP A 275 19.44 3.16 -7.44
C ASP A 275 18.66 3.19 -6.13
N ARG A 276 17.73 4.15 -5.99
CA ARG A 276 16.88 4.26 -4.82
C ARG A 276 15.88 3.12 -4.67
N GLN A 277 15.30 2.65 -5.75
CA GLN A 277 14.44 1.47 -5.73
C GLN A 277 15.24 0.20 -5.40
N ILE A 278 16.46 0.07 -5.91
CA ILE A 278 17.38 -1.04 -5.57
C ILE A 278 17.66 -1.03 -4.06
N GLU A 279 17.97 0.14 -3.49
CA GLU A 279 18.18 0.30 -2.04
C GLU A 279 16.97 -0.18 -1.22
N TRP A 280 15.75 0.13 -1.66
CA TRP A 280 14.54 -0.27 -0.95
C TRP A 280 14.17 -1.74 -1.15
N TYR A 281 14.25 -2.24 -2.38
CA TYR A 281 13.72 -3.56 -2.71
C TYR A 281 14.70 -4.69 -2.48
N THR A 282 16.01 -4.42 -2.40
CA THR A 282 17.00 -5.47 -2.10
C THR A 282 16.75 -6.13 -0.73
N PRO A 283 16.53 -5.39 0.37
CA PRO A 283 16.16 -5.99 1.66
C PRO A 283 14.86 -6.79 1.62
N TYR A 284 13.86 -6.31 0.87
CA TYR A 284 12.61 -7.06 0.68
C TYR A 284 12.85 -8.39 -0.03
N LEU A 285 13.56 -8.38 -1.15
CA LEU A 285 13.86 -9.61 -1.87
C LEU A 285 14.69 -10.58 -1.03
N ASN A 286 15.61 -10.08 -0.21
CA ASN A 286 16.36 -10.92 0.72
C ASN A 286 15.48 -11.55 1.81
N TYR A 287 14.47 -10.80 2.28
CA TYR A 287 13.46 -11.36 3.16
C TYR A 287 12.65 -12.48 2.48
N GLU A 288 12.23 -12.31 1.24
CA GLU A 288 11.52 -13.35 0.49
C GLU A 288 12.38 -14.61 0.27
N LYS A 289 13.66 -14.43 -0.02
CA LYS A 289 14.62 -15.54 -0.12
C LYS A 289 14.80 -16.26 1.22
N ALA A 290 14.82 -15.49 2.32
CA ALA A 290 14.88 -16.06 3.67
C ALA A 290 13.60 -16.84 4.00
N LEU A 291 12.45 -16.29 3.65
CA LEU A 291 11.16 -16.95 3.85
C LEU A 291 11.10 -18.28 3.08
N LEU A 292 11.51 -18.26 1.81
CA LEU A 292 11.61 -19.49 1.00
C LEU A 292 12.56 -20.51 1.65
N SER A 293 13.75 -20.08 2.08
CA SER A 293 14.72 -20.96 2.76
C SER A 293 14.13 -21.57 4.04
N PHE A 294 13.34 -20.79 4.79
CA PHE A 294 12.64 -21.29 5.98
C PHE A 294 11.62 -22.38 5.65
N TYR A 295 10.85 -22.22 4.57
CA TYR A 295 9.92 -23.25 4.10
C TYR A 295 10.61 -24.50 3.56
N GLN A 296 11.86 -24.36 3.09
CA GLN A 296 12.75 -25.46 2.69
C GLN A 296 13.51 -26.07 3.89
N GLU A 297 13.25 -25.61 5.11
CA GLU A 297 13.90 -26.05 6.35
C GLU A 297 15.43 -25.76 6.43
N ASP A 298 15.93 -24.87 5.57
CA ASP A 298 17.31 -24.38 5.65
C ASP A 298 17.37 -23.16 6.60
N TYR A 299 17.33 -23.46 7.90
CA TYR A 299 17.25 -22.42 8.94
C TYR A 299 18.52 -21.59 9.06
N GLN A 300 19.66 -22.18 8.75
CA GLN A 300 20.94 -21.45 8.80
C GLN A 300 21.01 -20.38 7.70
N LYS A 301 20.63 -20.75 6.49
CA LYS A 301 20.52 -19.80 5.36
C LYS A 301 19.42 -18.76 5.60
N THR A 302 18.32 -19.14 6.23
CA THR A 302 17.27 -18.20 6.65
C THR A 302 17.86 -17.12 7.55
N ILE A 303 18.62 -17.48 8.58
CA ILE A 303 19.25 -16.55 9.53
C ILE A 303 20.23 -15.61 8.80
N GLU A 304 21.04 -16.14 7.90
CA GLU A 304 21.99 -15.33 7.12
C GLU A 304 21.28 -14.27 6.27
N LEU A 305 20.28 -14.68 5.50
CA LEU A 305 19.50 -13.78 4.64
C LEU A 305 18.71 -12.73 5.42
N VAL A 306 18.11 -13.12 6.56
CA VAL A 306 17.40 -12.18 7.44
C VAL A 306 18.35 -11.18 8.08
N ASN A 307 19.58 -11.58 8.44
CA ASN A 307 20.58 -10.63 8.94
C ASN A 307 20.87 -9.56 7.89
N ASN A 308 21.07 -9.95 6.63
CA ASN A 308 21.29 -9.02 5.55
C ASN A 308 20.09 -8.08 5.35
N THR A 309 18.85 -8.62 5.45
CA THR A 309 17.64 -7.80 5.42
C THR A 309 17.64 -6.74 6.53
N ILE A 310 17.88 -7.13 7.78
CA ILE A 310 17.82 -6.25 8.96
C ILE A 310 18.90 -5.16 8.88
N GLU A 311 20.13 -5.54 8.50
CA GLU A 311 21.28 -4.63 8.45
C GLU A 311 21.16 -3.56 7.36
N ASN A 312 20.49 -3.88 6.25
CA ASN A 312 20.35 -2.99 5.09
C ASN A 312 18.95 -2.40 4.94
N TYR A 313 18.08 -2.53 5.95
CA TYR A 313 16.71 -2.06 5.87
C TYR A 313 16.62 -0.55 5.98
N THR A 314 16.16 0.12 4.93
CA THR A 314 16.05 1.59 4.84
C THR A 314 14.64 2.09 4.56
N ALA A 315 13.65 1.18 4.39
CA ALA A 315 12.30 1.57 4.06
C ALA A 315 11.62 2.36 5.21
N GLU A 316 10.73 3.28 4.85
CA GLU A 316 9.98 4.11 5.82
C GLU A 316 9.09 3.29 6.76
N LEU A 317 8.62 2.13 6.30
CA LEU A 317 7.79 1.22 7.08
C LEU A 317 8.60 0.03 7.55
N ASP A 318 8.41 -0.32 8.79
CA ASP A 318 9.11 -1.39 9.45
C ASP A 318 8.33 -2.73 9.49
N ILE A 319 7.30 -2.88 8.63
CA ILE A 319 6.50 -4.12 8.56
C ILE A 319 7.37 -5.31 8.18
N ILE A 320 8.15 -5.20 7.10
CA ILE A 320 9.06 -6.28 6.68
C ILE A 320 10.18 -6.48 7.72
N LEU A 321 10.65 -5.43 8.35
CA LEU A 321 11.60 -5.54 9.46
C LEU A 321 11.03 -6.37 10.62
N GLY A 322 9.77 -6.15 10.98
CA GLY A 322 9.05 -6.94 11.98
C GLY A 322 8.92 -8.41 11.58
N ASN A 323 8.54 -8.66 10.32
CA ASN A 323 8.49 -10.02 9.77
C ASN A 323 9.86 -10.69 9.75
N ALA A 324 10.91 -9.95 9.42
CA ALA A 324 12.29 -10.45 9.43
C ALA A 324 12.74 -10.86 10.83
N TYR A 325 12.49 -10.04 11.85
CA TYR A 325 12.78 -10.42 13.24
C TYR A 325 11.99 -11.64 13.70
N LEU A 326 10.69 -11.73 13.35
CA LEU A 326 9.86 -12.89 13.68
C LEU A 326 10.43 -14.16 13.03
N LEU A 327 10.71 -14.11 11.72
CA LEU A 327 11.24 -15.22 10.95
C LEU A 327 12.59 -15.71 11.50
N LYS A 328 13.48 -14.77 11.85
CA LYS A 328 14.76 -15.08 12.49
C LYS A 328 14.58 -15.79 13.84
N GLY A 329 13.65 -15.31 14.66
CA GLY A 329 13.31 -15.95 15.91
C GLY A 329 12.77 -17.37 15.74
N MET A 330 11.87 -17.55 14.77
CA MET A 330 11.35 -18.88 14.41
C MET A 330 12.46 -19.82 13.92
N ALA A 331 13.39 -19.34 13.10
CA ALA A 331 14.55 -20.12 12.65
C ALA A 331 15.48 -20.53 13.80
N TYR A 332 15.73 -19.62 14.77
CA TYR A 332 16.50 -19.96 15.96
C TYR A 332 15.79 -20.99 16.86
N ASP A 333 14.48 -20.93 17.03
CA ASP A 333 13.72 -21.96 17.74
C ASP A 333 13.86 -23.34 17.06
N LYS A 334 13.91 -23.39 15.73
CA LYS A 334 14.04 -24.63 14.95
C LYS A 334 15.42 -25.28 15.06
N ILE A 335 16.44 -24.54 15.45
CA ILE A 335 17.82 -25.06 15.70
C ILE A 335 18.18 -25.06 17.19
N ASP A 336 17.17 -25.04 18.07
CA ASP A 336 17.30 -25.09 19.53
C ASP A 336 18.08 -23.92 20.18
N GLU A 337 18.19 -22.78 19.48
CA GLU A 337 18.86 -21.55 19.96
C GLU A 337 17.86 -20.59 20.66
N ARG A 338 17.16 -21.10 21.67
CA ARG A 338 16.03 -20.40 22.34
C ARG A 338 16.36 -19.00 22.83
N SER A 339 17.54 -18.77 23.36
CA SER A 339 17.94 -17.45 23.88
C SER A 339 17.95 -16.39 22.76
N ARG A 340 18.50 -16.75 21.61
CA ARG A 340 18.54 -15.88 20.41
C ARG A 340 17.15 -15.68 19.82
N ALA A 341 16.32 -16.73 19.83
CA ALA A 341 14.94 -16.63 19.39
C ALA A 341 14.16 -15.58 20.19
N LYS A 342 14.29 -15.60 21.53
CA LYS A 342 13.64 -14.61 22.41
C LYS A 342 14.11 -13.18 22.14
N GLU A 343 15.40 -12.97 21.89
CA GLU A 343 15.95 -11.66 21.51
C GLU A 343 15.30 -11.12 20.23
N CYS A 344 15.17 -11.97 19.21
CA CYS A 344 14.51 -11.62 17.96
C CYS A 344 13.03 -11.25 18.18
N TYR A 345 12.29 -12.01 19.01
CA TYR A 345 10.89 -11.68 19.31
C TYR A 345 10.76 -10.37 20.10
N HIS A 346 11.67 -10.07 21.01
CA HIS A 346 11.70 -8.78 21.70
C HIS A 346 11.95 -7.63 20.71
N ASN A 347 12.88 -7.77 19.77
CA ASN A 347 13.14 -6.77 18.74
C ASN A 347 11.92 -6.56 17.82
N CYS A 348 11.22 -7.64 17.46
CA CYS A 348 9.98 -7.56 16.71
C CYS A 348 8.91 -6.75 17.45
N ILE A 349 8.72 -7.02 18.75
CA ILE A 349 7.71 -6.32 19.56
C ILE A 349 8.09 -4.85 19.80
N ALA A 350 9.38 -4.55 19.92
CA ALA A 350 9.87 -3.19 20.15
C ALA A 350 9.61 -2.22 18.98
N LEU A 351 9.31 -2.72 17.77
CA LEU A 351 8.94 -1.89 16.63
C LEU A 351 7.60 -1.18 16.83
N ASP A 352 6.72 -1.71 17.65
CA ASP A 352 5.41 -1.14 18.00
C ASP A 352 4.60 -0.67 16.77
N ASN A 353 4.58 -1.51 15.73
CA ASN A 353 4.02 -1.17 14.41
C ASN A 353 2.61 -1.74 14.17
N PHE A 354 1.98 -2.29 15.18
CA PHE A 354 0.62 -2.88 15.14
C PHE A 354 0.44 -4.02 14.12
N SER A 355 1.51 -4.59 13.59
CA SER A 355 1.42 -5.73 12.66
C SER A 355 1.06 -7.03 13.39
N GLY A 356 0.46 -7.97 12.67
CA GLY A 356 0.10 -9.30 13.21
C GLY A 356 1.30 -10.10 13.73
N VAL A 357 2.51 -9.82 13.23
CA VAL A 357 3.75 -10.48 13.69
C VAL A 357 4.10 -10.16 15.13
N MET A 358 3.71 -8.99 15.65
CA MET A 358 3.93 -8.65 17.06
C MET A 358 3.11 -9.54 18.01
N ILE A 359 1.88 -9.91 17.59
CA ILE A 359 1.03 -10.83 18.35
C ILE A 359 1.71 -12.21 18.38
N LYS A 360 2.13 -12.71 17.23
CA LYS A 360 2.86 -13.99 17.10
C LYS A 360 4.16 -13.98 17.90
N ALA A 361 4.93 -12.89 17.85
CA ALA A 361 6.16 -12.76 18.63
C ALA A 361 5.90 -12.84 20.14
N LYS A 362 4.83 -12.21 20.66
CA LYS A 362 4.40 -12.31 22.06
C LYS A 362 4.05 -13.75 22.46
N ASP A 363 3.41 -14.50 21.55
CA ASP A 363 3.06 -15.90 21.83
C ASP A 363 4.31 -16.80 21.76
N TYR A 364 5.21 -16.58 20.82
CA TYR A 364 6.46 -17.33 20.73
C TYR A 364 7.46 -16.99 21.85
N LEU A 365 7.34 -15.84 22.51
CA LEU A 365 8.07 -15.58 23.76
C LEU A 365 7.63 -16.52 24.88
N LYS A 366 6.34 -16.88 24.97
CA LYS A 366 5.77 -17.79 25.96
C LYS A 366 6.12 -19.25 25.64
N GLN A 367 5.94 -19.63 24.35
CA GLN A 367 6.17 -20.98 23.86
C GLN A 367 7.01 -20.92 22.58
N PRO A 368 8.06 -21.77 22.44
CA PRO A 368 8.85 -21.81 21.20
C PRO A 368 7.97 -22.04 19.98
N TYR A 369 8.40 -21.48 18.84
CA TYR A 369 7.78 -21.79 17.56
C TYR A 369 7.95 -23.27 17.22
N ILE A 370 6.81 -23.96 17.05
CA ILE A 370 6.73 -25.35 16.59
C ILE A 370 5.90 -25.32 15.31
N ARG A 371 6.49 -25.75 14.18
CA ARG A 371 5.72 -25.93 12.95
C ARG A 371 4.88 -27.19 13.12
N ASN A 372 3.55 -27.05 13.09
CA ASN A 372 2.62 -28.19 12.98
C ASN A 372 2.60 -28.72 11.56
#